data_f601e2686e36284ca9c9722e3f8a6c25
#
_entry.id   f601e2686e36284ca9c9722e3f8a6c25
#
_cell.length_a   1.000
_cell.length_b   1.000
_cell.length_c   1.000
_cell.angle_alpha   90.00
_cell.angle_beta   90.00
_cell.angle_gamma   90.00
#
_symmetry.space_group_name_H-M   'P 1'
#
loop_
_entity.id
_entity.type
_entity.pdbx_description
1 polymer ?
#
loop_
_entity_poly.entity_id
_entity_poly.type
_entity_poly.pdbx_seq_one_letter_code
_entity_poly.pdbx_strand_id
1 'polypeptide(L)'
;KFEGANVVLYGGYEKMVPKLLETSRNKNLLSLQIDTTASPENLMTQARKIAEILKKEKEERAWEERFLGELKDLQKKLSPYSGKRAVVHFHAQPFSGWAGLNVVQVIPPGELTPKLVADAIARKPDLVVDILHFPVAKVIAENAQCRYVQVINFPGKDNTVTLEDIFRYNSSQLVKSFE
;
A
#
# COMPACT_ATOMS: atom_id res chain seq x y z
N LYS A 1 -2.17 30.06 4.24
CA LYS A 1 -1.49 28.90 4.86
C LYS A 1 -0.31 28.35 4.07
N PHE A 2 -0.18 28.68 2.77
CA PHE A 2 0.90 28.18 1.90
C PHE A 2 1.95 29.26 1.58
N GLU A 3 2.04 30.34 2.35
CA GLU A 3 2.88 31.51 2.03
C GLU A 3 4.38 31.19 1.93
N GLY A 4 4.87 30.22 2.70
CA GLY A 4 6.26 29.77 2.68
C GLY A 4 6.49 28.46 1.91
N ALA A 5 5.48 27.89 1.25
CA ALA A 5 5.62 26.66 0.52
C ALA A 5 6.00 26.92 -0.94
N ASN A 6 6.96 26.16 -1.48
CA ASN A 6 7.28 26.16 -2.90
C ASN A 6 6.45 25.11 -3.68
N VAL A 7 6.14 23.98 -3.03
CA VAL A 7 5.39 22.86 -3.61
C VAL A 7 4.40 22.33 -2.58
N VAL A 8 3.20 21.98 -3.02
CA VAL A 8 2.19 21.25 -2.23
C VAL A 8 1.93 19.90 -2.91
N LEU A 9 2.22 18.82 -2.20
CA LEU A 9 1.83 17.46 -2.60
C LEU A 9 0.58 17.08 -1.80
N TYR A 10 -0.42 16.50 -2.46
CA TYR A 10 -1.67 16.10 -1.79
C TYR A 10 -2.31 14.87 -2.45
N GLY A 11 -2.99 14.05 -1.65
CA GLY A 11 -3.75 12.90 -2.14
C GLY A 11 -5.11 13.29 -2.73
N GLY A 12 -5.64 12.49 -3.63
CA GLY A 12 -6.95 12.74 -4.25
C GLY A 12 -8.14 12.74 -3.28
N TYR A 13 -7.97 12.24 -2.06
CA TYR A 13 -8.97 12.25 -0.98
C TYR A 13 -9.01 13.57 -0.20
N GLU A 14 -7.99 14.41 -0.31
CA GLU A 14 -7.88 15.70 0.38
C GLU A 14 -8.64 16.80 -0.37
N LYS A 15 -9.97 16.68 -0.44
CA LYS A 15 -10.87 17.52 -1.25
C LYS A 15 -10.82 19.02 -0.94
N MET A 16 -10.29 19.41 0.21
CA MET A 16 -10.14 20.82 0.58
C MET A 16 -8.89 21.47 -0.03
N VAL A 17 -7.85 20.68 -0.36
CA VAL A 17 -6.58 21.23 -0.82
C VAL A 17 -6.72 22.02 -2.13
N PRO A 18 -7.42 21.55 -3.18
CA PRO A 18 -7.63 22.33 -4.39
C PRO A 18 -8.25 23.72 -4.10
N LYS A 19 -9.28 23.77 -3.27
CA LYS A 19 -9.93 25.05 -2.89
C LYS A 19 -8.99 26.00 -2.13
N LEU A 20 -8.12 25.44 -1.28
CA LEU A 20 -7.12 26.25 -0.57
C LEU A 20 -6.03 26.78 -1.51
N LEU A 21 -5.67 26.00 -2.56
CA LEU A 21 -4.71 26.43 -3.59
C LEU A 21 -5.26 27.60 -4.41
N GLU A 22 -6.53 27.55 -4.82
CA GLU A 22 -7.21 28.64 -5.57
C GLU A 22 -7.17 29.98 -4.82
N THR A 23 -7.26 29.94 -3.49
CA THR A 23 -7.25 31.13 -2.63
C THR A 23 -5.85 31.55 -2.17
N SER A 24 -4.81 30.84 -2.59
CA SER A 24 -3.43 31.15 -2.22
C SER A 24 -2.96 32.47 -2.85
N ARG A 25 -2.30 33.32 -2.05
CA ARG A 25 -1.62 34.52 -2.51
C ARG A 25 -0.26 34.24 -3.18
N ASN A 26 0.29 33.03 -2.95
CA ASN A 26 1.58 32.63 -3.52
C ASN A 26 1.40 32.23 -4.98
N LYS A 27 1.75 33.14 -5.91
CA LYS A 27 1.64 32.94 -7.37
C LYS A 27 2.64 31.92 -7.92
N ASN A 28 3.70 31.62 -7.19
CA ASN A 28 4.77 30.68 -7.60
C ASN A 28 4.59 29.29 -6.98
N LEU A 29 3.49 29.07 -6.26
CA LEU A 29 3.18 27.81 -5.63
C LEU A 29 2.90 26.73 -6.67
N LEU A 30 3.73 25.71 -6.71
CA LEU A 30 3.46 24.50 -7.50
C LEU A 30 2.59 23.55 -6.69
N SER A 31 1.75 22.79 -7.38
CA SER A 31 0.95 21.74 -6.73
C SER A 31 0.91 20.47 -7.55
N LEU A 32 0.94 19.33 -6.88
CA LEU A 32 0.84 18.02 -7.50
C LEU A 32 -0.09 17.14 -6.69
N GLN A 33 -1.15 16.69 -7.33
CA GLN A 33 -1.96 15.61 -6.78
C GLN A 33 -1.27 14.28 -7.05
N ILE A 34 -1.04 13.51 -5.99
CA ILE A 34 -0.42 12.18 -6.07
C ILE A 34 -1.45 11.08 -5.81
N ASP A 35 -1.25 9.94 -6.45
CA ASP A 35 -1.93 8.70 -6.14
C ASP A 35 -1.14 7.96 -5.04
N THR A 36 -1.78 7.73 -3.89
CA THR A 36 -1.17 7.10 -2.72
C THR A 36 -1.30 5.57 -2.70
N THR A 37 -1.73 4.95 -3.81
CA THR A 37 -1.80 3.49 -3.94
C THR A 37 -0.40 2.89 -3.79
N ALA A 38 -0.23 2.01 -2.81
CA ALA A 38 1.07 1.42 -2.45
C ALA A 38 1.43 0.21 -3.33
N SER A 39 1.30 0.34 -4.67
CA SER A 39 1.91 -0.60 -5.61
C SER A 39 3.27 -0.09 -6.08
N PRO A 40 4.25 -0.97 -6.35
CA PRO A 40 5.58 -0.54 -6.80
C PRO A 40 5.54 0.35 -8.04
N GLU A 41 4.77 -0.02 -9.04
CA GLU A 41 4.64 0.73 -10.31
C GLU A 41 4.08 2.13 -10.08
N ASN A 42 3.04 2.24 -9.22
CA ASN A 42 2.48 3.54 -8.88
C ASN A 42 3.48 4.39 -8.09
N LEU A 43 4.13 3.82 -7.08
CA LEU A 43 5.12 4.54 -6.26
C LEU A 43 6.25 5.12 -7.11
N MET A 44 6.82 4.34 -8.05
CA MET A 44 7.82 4.83 -8.99
C MET A 44 7.26 5.93 -9.91
N THR A 45 6.04 5.76 -10.40
CA THR A 45 5.38 6.77 -11.22
C THR A 45 5.19 8.09 -10.47
N GLN A 46 4.76 8.04 -9.21
CA GLN A 46 4.59 9.25 -8.40
C GLN A 46 5.95 9.86 -8.03
N ALA A 47 6.96 9.05 -7.73
CA ALA A 47 8.32 9.52 -7.44
C ALA A 47 8.91 10.31 -8.63
N ARG A 48 8.75 9.82 -9.86
CA ARG A 48 9.18 10.53 -11.09
C ARG A 48 8.49 11.88 -11.24
N LYS A 49 7.16 11.95 -11.04
CA LYS A 49 6.40 13.21 -11.08
C LYS A 49 6.88 14.22 -10.02
N ILE A 50 7.17 13.75 -8.82
CA ILE A 50 7.69 14.58 -7.72
C ILE A 50 9.10 15.07 -8.09
N ALA A 51 9.95 14.19 -8.59
CA ALA A 51 11.32 14.52 -8.98
C ALA A 51 11.37 15.57 -10.11
N GLU A 52 10.49 15.49 -11.10
CA GLU A 52 10.37 16.48 -12.17
C GLU A 52 10.07 17.87 -11.63
N ILE A 53 9.08 18.00 -10.72
CA ILE A 53 8.72 19.29 -10.10
C ILE A 53 9.87 19.83 -9.22
N LEU A 54 10.57 18.95 -8.53
CA LEU A 54 11.67 19.32 -7.63
C LEU A 54 13.02 19.42 -8.33
N LYS A 55 13.10 19.09 -9.65
CA LYS A 55 14.36 19.00 -10.41
C LYS A 55 15.37 18.04 -9.78
N LYS A 56 14.91 16.86 -9.37
CA LYS A 56 15.64 15.82 -8.64
C LYS A 56 15.65 14.46 -9.37
N GLU A 57 15.59 14.48 -10.70
CA GLU A 57 15.50 13.28 -11.52
C GLU A 57 16.71 12.34 -11.38
N LYS A 58 17.89 12.90 -11.02
CA LYS A 58 19.09 12.09 -10.78
C LYS A 58 18.95 11.28 -9.50
N GLU A 59 18.51 11.93 -8.43
CA GLU A 59 18.29 11.31 -7.11
C GLU A 59 17.16 10.28 -7.18
N GLU A 60 16.11 10.57 -7.94
CA GLU A 60 15.01 9.67 -8.17
C GLU A 60 15.45 8.39 -8.88
N ARG A 61 16.21 8.48 -10.00
CA ARG A 61 16.73 7.30 -10.71
C ARG A 61 17.60 6.41 -9.82
N ALA A 62 18.46 7.02 -9.00
CA ALA A 62 19.29 6.28 -8.07
C ALA A 62 18.48 5.59 -6.97
N TRP A 63 17.37 6.21 -6.55
CA TRP A 63 16.42 5.57 -5.62
C TRP A 63 15.68 4.43 -6.31
N GLU A 64 15.13 4.64 -7.50
CA GLU A 64 14.37 3.65 -8.25
C GLU A 64 15.18 2.38 -8.51
N GLU A 65 16.47 2.51 -8.89
CA GLU A 65 17.37 1.37 -9.09
C GLU A 65 17.52 0.51 -7.83
N ARG A 66 17.74 1.15 -6.68
CA ARG A 66 17.85 0.45 -5.38
C ARG A 66 16.52 -0.20 -4.99
N PHE A 67 15.41 0.52 -5.17
CA PHE A 67 14.07 0.04 -4.87
C PHE A 67 13.72 -1.20 -5.69
N LEU A 68 13.95 -1.18 -6.99
CA LEU A 68 13.73 -2.32 -7.88
C LEU A 68 14.60 -3.52 -7.51
N GLY A 69 15.87 -3.29 -7.17
CA GLY A 69 16.77 -4.35 -6.70
C GLY A 69 16.22 -5.06 -5.47
N GLU A 70 15.78 -4.29 -4.50
CA GLU A 70 15.20 -4.82 -3.26
C GLU A 70 13.88 -5.56 -3.50
N LEU A 71 12.98 -4.98 -4.28
CA LEU A 71 11.71 -5.63 -4.63
C LEU A 71 11.93 -7.00 -5.27
N LYS A 72 12.93 -7.11 -6.15
CA LYS A 72 13.29 -8.38 -6.79
C LYS A 72 13.74 -9.43 -5.77
N ASP A 73 14.52 -9.04 -4.77
CA ASP A 73 14.98 -9.97 -3.74
C ASP A 73 13.85 -10.38 -2.79
N LEU A 74 12.94 -9.47 -2.48
CA LEU A 74 11.74 -9.78 -1.71
C LEU A 74 10.80 -10.72 -2.48
N GLN A 75 10.60 -10.51 -3.78
CA GLN A 75 9.79 -11.41 -4.61
C GLN A 75 10.34 -12.82 -4.65
N LYS A 76 11.66 -12.99 -4.70
CA LYS A 76 12.29 -14.34 -4.60
C LYS A 76 11.93 -15.02 -3.28
N LYS A 77 11.94 -14.28 -2.15
CA LYS A 77 11.55 -14.81 -0.83
C LYS A 77 10.06 -15.15 -0.76
N LEU A 78 9.23 -14.43 -1.50
CA LEU A 78 7.78 -14.64 -1.53
C LEU A 78 7.35 -15.71 -2.53
N SER A 79 8.22 -16.13 -3.46
CA SER A 79 7.89 -17.07 -4.53
C SER A 79 7.28 -18.41 -4.04
N PRO A 80 7.63 -18.97 -2.86
CA PRO A 80 6.97 -20.19 -2.35
C PRO A 80 5.48 -20.01 -2.02
N TYR A 81 5.05 -18.79 -1.86
CA TYR A 81 3.66 -18.43 -1.46
C TYR A 81 2.84 -17.94 -2.66
N SER A 82 3.46 -17.85 -3.85
CA SER A 82 2.77 -17.43 -5.06
C SER A 82 1.58 -18.36 -5.37
N GLY A 83 0.48 -17.77 -5.82
CA GLY A 83 -0.77 -18.46 -6.12
C GLY A 83 -1.60 -18.87 -4.90
N LYS A 84 -1.14 -18.67 -3.66
CA LYS A 84 -1.95 -18.89 -2.46
C LYS A 84 -3.21 -18.03 -2.50
N ARG A 85 -4.35 -18.66 -2.22
CA ARG A 85 -5.67 -18.01 -2.27
C ARG A 85 -5.83 -17.06 -1.09
N ALA A 86 -5.99 -15.78 -1.38
CA ALA A 86 -6.07 -14.75 -0.35
C ALA A 86 -7.40 -13.99 -0.40
N VAL A 87 -8.02 -13.82 0.75
CA VAL A 87 -9.01 -12.76 0.99
C VAL A 87 -8.25 -11.56 1.52
N VAL A 88 -8.39 -10.40 0.89
CA VAL A 88 -7.55 -9.24 1.22
C VAL A 88 -8.37 -8.00 1.54
N HIS A 89 -7.94 -7.22 2.52
CA HIS A 89 -8.48 -5.88 2.74
C HIS A 89 -8.14 -4.97 1.54
N PHE A 90 -9.04 -4.06 1.17
CA PHE A 90 -8.89 -3.17 0.01
C PHE A 90 -7.50 -2.51 -0.05
N HIS A 91 -7.02 -1.95 1.06
CA HIS A 91 -5.72 -1.30 1.11
C HIS A 91 -4.52 -2.26 1.11
N ALA A 92 -4.73 -3.55 1.35
CA ALA A 92 -3.69 -4.58 1.24
C ALA A 92 -3.60 -5.18 -0.16
N GLN A 93 -4.56 -4.89 -1.04
CA GLN A 93 -4.63 -5.47 -2.39
C GLN A 93 -3.39 -5.18 -3.24
N PRO A 94 -2.83 -3.95 -3.29
CA PRO A 94 -1.65 -3.67 -4.09
C PRO A 94 -0.44 -4.52 -3.70
N PHE A 95 -0.16 -4.64 -2.40
CA PHE A 95 0.90 -5.51 -1.89
C PHE A 95 0.63 -6.98 -2.20
N SER A 96 -0.59 -7.45 -1.95
CA SER A 96 -0.97 -8.86 -2.15
C SER A 96 -0.82 -9.29 -3.61
N GLY A 97 -1.23 -8.44 -4.56
CA GLY A 97 -1.04 -8.68 -5.98
C GLY A 97 0.45 -8.71 -6.37
N TRP A 98 1.24 -7.74 -5.90
CA TRP A 98 2.68 -7.71 -6.13
C TRP A 98 3.41 -8.92 -5.52
N ALA A 99 2.97 -9.40 -4.35
CA ALA A 99 3.50 -10.59 -3.69
C ALA A 99 3.15 -11.90 -4.42
N GLY A 100 2.36 -11.84 -5.49
CA GLY A 100 1.97 -12.99 -6.29
C GLY A 100 0.82 -13.82 -5.70
N LEU A 101 0.08 -13.29 -4.72
CA LEU A 101 -1.07 -13.99 -4.15
C LEU A 101 -2.24 -14.03 -5.15
N ASN A 102 -2.99 -15.14 -5.14
CA ASN A 102 -4.26 -15.24 -5.86
C ASN A 102 -5.38 -14.58 -5.02
N VAL A 103 -5.68 -13.31 -5.28
CA VAL A 103 -6.73 -12.57 -4.60
C VAL A 103 -8.10 -13.06 -5.03
N VAL A 104 -8.75 -13.85 -4.17
CA VAL A 104 -10.07 -14.45 -4.46
C VAL A 104 -11.23 -13.59 -4.01
N GLN A 105 -11.00 -12.66 -3.09
CA GLN A 105 -11.97 -11.64 -2.69
C GLN A 105 -11.27 -10.45 -2.04
N VAL A 106 -11.79 -9.25 -2.32
CA VAL A 106 -11.40 -8.01 -1.67
C VAL A 106 -12.48 -7.62 -0.65
N ILE A 107 -12.03 -7.28 0.57
CA ILE A 107 -12.89 -6.75 1.63
C ILE A 107 -12.85 -5.22 1.53
N PRO A 108 -13.98 -4.56 1.26
CA PRO A 108 -14.03 -3.10 1.18
C PRO A 108 -13.75 -2.46 2.55
N PRO A 109 -13.32 -1.19 2.58
CA PRO A 109 -13.28 -0.43 3.83
C PRO A 109 -14.69 -0.29 4.42
N GLY A 110 -14.80 -0.43 5.75
CA GLY A 110 -16.07 -0.30 6.47
C GLY A 110 -16.44 -1.55 7.25
N GLU A 111 -17.70 -1.65 7.65
CA GLU A 111 -18.17 -2.76 8.46
C GLU A 111 -18.37 -4.05 7.65
N LEU A 112 -17.96 -5.17 8.23
CA LEU A 112 -18.22 -6.49 7.67
C LEU A 112 -19.68 -6.88 7.89
N THR A 113 -20.37 -7.16 6.79
CA THR A 113 -21.70 -7.78 6.88
C THR A 113 -21.58 -9.30 7.01
N PRO A 114 -22.56 -9.99 7.67
CA PRO A 114 -22.56 -11.46 7.74
C PRO A 114 -22.48 -12.14 6.35
N LYS A 115 -23.15 -11.55 5.35
CA LYS A 115 -23.08 -12.03 3.97
C LYS A 115 -21.65 -11.96 3.41
N LEU A 116 -20.96 -10.85 3.59
CA LEU A 116 -19.58 -10.67 3.11
C LEU A 116 -18.62 -11.67 3.77
N VAL A 117 -18.80 -11.94 5.06
CA VAL A 117 -18.03 -12.96 5.80
C VAL A 117 -18.30 -14.36 5.23
N ALA A 118 -19.56 -14.73 5.04
CA ALA A 118 -19.94 -16.03 4.49
C ALA A 118 -19.40 -16.22 3.06
N ASP A 119 -19.52 -15.21 2.21
CA ASP A 119 -19.00 -15.22 0.84
C ASP A 119 -17.46 -15.40 0.84
N ALA A 120 -16.75 -14.73 1.75
CA ALA A 120 -15.30 -14.83 1.88
C ALA A 120 -14.86 -16.24 2.32
N ILE A 121 -15.54 -16.82 3.30
CA ILE A 121 -15.29 -18.20 3.77
C ILE A 121 -15.53 -19.21 2.65
N ALA A 122 -16.61 -19.04 1.88
CA ALA A 122 -16.93 -19.90 0.75
C ALA A 122 -15.85 -19.93 -0.35
N ARG A 123 -14.98 -18.88 -0.41
CA ARG A 123 -13.81 -18.85 -1.30
C ARG A 123 -12.70 -19.81 -0.88
N LYS A 124 -12.77 -20.41 0.30
CA LYS A 124 -11.74 -21.32 0.85
C LYS A 124 -10.35 -20.70 0.75
N PRO A 125 -10.08 -19.55 1.42
CA PRO A 125 -8.77 -18.91 1.36
C PRO A 125 -7.72 -19.72 2.11
N ASP A 126 -6.46 -19.64 1.66
CA ASP A 126 -5.29 -20.12 2.41
C ASP A 126 -4.91 -19.14 3.52
N LEU A 127 -5.21 -17.83 3.27
CA LEU A 127 -4.93 -16.75 4.21
C LEU A 127 -5.87 -15.55 4.01
N VAL A 128 -5.96 -14.75 5.07
CA VAL A 128 -6.56 -13.41 5.05
C VAL A 128 -5.46 -12.39 5.26
N VAL A 129 -5.36 -11.41 4.36
CA VAL A 129 -4.42 -10.28 4.46
C VAL A 129 -5.21 -9.02 4.84
N ASP A 130 -4.96 -8.52 6.04
CA ASP A 130 -5.65 -7.37 6.61
C ASP A 130 -4.70 -6.19 6.79
N ILE A 131 -5.26 -5.00 7.08
CA ILE A 131 -4.47 -3.80 7.39
C ILE A 131 -4.32 -3.64 8.89
N LEU A 132 -3.09 -3.41 9.34
CA LEU A 132 -2.78 -3.26 10.77
C LEU A 132 -3.54 -2.10 11.42
N HIS A 133 -3.70 -0.98 10.72
CA HIS A 133 -4.27 0.25 11.28
C HIS A 133 -5.81 0.23 11.40
N PHE A 134 -6.48 -0.62 10.63
CA PHE A 134 -7.93 -0.79 10.63
C PHE A 134 -8.29 -2.26 10.40
N PRO A 135 -7.95 -3.15 11.36
CA PRO A 135 -8.17 -4.57 11.18
C PRO A 135 -9.67 -4.89 11.29
N VAL A 136 -10.21 -5.51 10.26
CA VAL A 136 -11.64 -5.90 10.21
C VAL A 136 -11.84 -7.38 9.87
N ALA A 137 -10.88 -8.02 9.21
CA ALA A 137 -11.08 -9.30 8.54
C ALA A 137 -10.64 -10.53 9.38
N LYS A 138 -10.23 -10.35 10.64
CA LYS A 138 -9.78 -11.45 11.51
C LYS A 138 -10.84 -12.55 11.67
N VAL A 139 -12.11 -12.16 11.81
CA VAL A 139 -13.24 -13.09 11.94
C VAL A 139 -13.38 -14.02 10.73
N ILE A 140 -13.00 -13.58 9.53
CA ILE A 140 -13.00 -14.42 8.33
C ILE A 140 -11.95 -15.50 8.46
N ALA A 141 -10.71 -15.16 8.89
CA ALA A 141 -9.64 -16.13 9.06
C ALA A 141 -9.98 -17.18 10.12
N GLU A 142 -10.55 -16.76 11.26
CA GLU A 142 -10.97 -17.64 12.34
C GLU A 142 -12.05 -18.64 11.88
N ASN A 143 -13.06 -18.17 11.17
CA ASN A 143 -14.15 -19.05 10.70
C ASN A 143 -13.74 -19.91 9.48
N ALA A 144 -12.86 -19.42 8.62
CA ALA A 144 -12.30 -20.19 7.51
C ALA A 144 -11.18 -21.15 7.97
N GLN A 145 -10.74 -21.06 9.22
CA GLN A 145 -9.59 -21.82 9.78
C GLN A 145 -8.32 -21.68 8.91
N CYS A 146 -8.08 -20.47 8.44
CA CYS A 146 -6.92 -20.16 7.60
C CYS A 146 -5.98 -19.15 8.28
N ARG A 147 -4.84 -18.88 7.65
CA ARG A 147 -3.84 -17.96 8.18
C ARG A 147 -4.35 -16.52 8.20
N TYR A 148 -3.86 -15.75 9.16
CA TYR A 148 -4.14 -14.33 9.27
C TYR A 148 -2.85 -13.53 9.30
N VAL A 149 -2.72 -12.54 8.43
CA VAL A 149 -1.57 -11.66 8.36
C VAL A 149 -2.01 -10.21 8.31
N GLN A 150 -1.32 -9.35 9.06
CA GLN A 150 -1.52 -7.91 9.02
C GLN A 150 -0.34 -7.24 8.32
N VAL A 151 -0.66 -6.38 7.37
CA VAL A 151 0.31 -5.59 6.61
C VAL A 151 0.10 -4.09 6.87
N ILE A 152 1.08 -3.28 6.54
CA ILE A 152 1.02 -1.82 6.62
C ILE A 152 1.01 -1.22 5.21
N ASN A 153 0.36 -0.06 5.06
CA ASN A 153 0.34 0.70 3.80
C ASN A 153 1.04 2.07 3.91
N PHE A 154 1.59 2.39 5.09
CA PHE A 154 2.44 3.56 5.33
C PHE A 154 3.45 3.26 6.46
N PRO A 155 4.57 4.00 6.52
CA PRO A 155 5.60 3.80 7.54
C PRO A 155 5.11 4.13 8.96
N GLY A 156 5.91 3.75 9.97
CA GLY A 156 5.69 4.10 11.39
C GLY A 156 5.61 2.90 12.33
N LYS A 157 5.30 1.71 11.83
CA LYS A 157 5.30 0.47 12.62
C LYS A 157 6.72 -0.12 12.67
N ASP A 158 7.17 -0.52 13.86
CA ASP A 158 8.43 -1.24 14.09
C ASP A 158 9.65 -0.56 13.42
N ASN A 159 9.75 0.77 13.59
CA ASN A 159 10.81 1.62 13.02
C ASN A 159 10.85 1.66 11.48
N THR A 160 9.79 1.30 10.79
CA THR A 160 9.69 1.52 9.35
C THR A 160 9.63 3.02 9.04
N VAL A 161 10.47 3.49 8.13
CA VAL A 161 10.60 4.92 7.78
C VAL A 161 10.47 5.14 6.28
N THR A 162 10.95 4.19 5.47
CA THR A 162 11.00 4.30 4.01
C THR A 162 9.92 3.44 3.32
N LEU A 163 9.74 3.63 2.02
CA LEU A 163 8.86 2.79 1.22
C LEU A 163 9.38 1.34 1.16
N GLU A 164 10.70 1.17 1.08
CA GLU A 164 11.34 -0.14 1.11
C GLU A 164 11.04 -0.89 2.41
N ASP A 165 11.00 -0.17 3.54
CA ASP A 165 10.69 -0.79 4.84
C ASP A 165 9.26 -1.33 4.88
N ILE A 166 8.30 -0.69 4.20
CA ILE A 166 6.94 -1.20 4.09
C ILE A 166 6.95 -2.58 3.41
N PHE A 167 7.65 -2.70 2.27
CA PHE A 167 7.72 -3.97 1.55
C PHE A 167 8.48 -5.05 2.33
N ARG A 168 9.58 -4.69 3.02
CA ARG A 168 10.31 -5.62 3.91
C ARG A 168 9.42 -6.11 5.04
N TYR A 169 8.77 -5.19 5.74
CA TYR A 169 7.87 -5.52 6.84
C TYR A 169 6.76 -6.47 6.36
N ASN A 170 6.02 -6.07 5.34
CA ASN A 170 4.89 -6.83 4.83
C ASN A 170 5.33 -8.22 4.34
N SER A 171 6.45 -8.30 3.61
CA SER A 171 7.02 -9.58 3.16
C SER A 171 7.40 -10.47 4.33
N SER A 172 8.01 -9.91 5.39
CA SER A 172 8.34 -10.65 6.61
C SER A 172 7.09 -11.17 7.33
N GLN A 173 6.03 -10.35 7.44
CA GLN A 173 4.77 -10.79 8.05
C GLN A 173 4.13 -11.93 7.25
N LEU A 174 4.15 -11.83 5.91
CA LEU A 174 3.62 -12.89 5.06
C LEU A 174 4.38 -14.20 5.23
N VAL A 175 5.72 -14.17 5.18
CA VAL A 175 6.56 -15.36 5.39
C VAL A 175 6.26 -15.99 6.75
N LYS A 176 6.33 -15.21 7.83
CA LYS A 176 6.05 -15.70 9.21
C LYS A 176 4.67 -16.33 9.37
N SER A 177 3.69 -15.92 8.58
CA SER A 177 2.36 -16.52 8.67
C SER A 177 2.31 -17.96 8.16
N PHE A 178 3.34 -18.41 7.44
CA PHE A 178 3.45 -19.78 6.91
C PHE A 178 4.46 -20.66 7.68
N GLU A 179 5.27 -20.08 8.54
CA GLU A 179 6.12 -20.80 9.51
C GLU A 179 5.27 -21.31 10.70
#